data_00d6a4b6d227fe4415326a0fc7255c0a
#
_entry.id   00d6a4b6d227fe4415326a0fc7255c0a
#
_cell.length_a   1.000
_cell.length_b   1.000
_cell.length_c   1.000
_cell.angle_alpha   90.00
_cell.angle_beta   90.00
_cell.angle_gamma   90.00
#
_symmetry.space_group_name_H-M   'P 1'
#
loop_
_entity.id
_entity.type
_entity.pdbx_description
1 polymer ?
#
loop_
_entity_poly.entity_id
_entity_poly.type
_entity_poly.pdbx_seq_one_letter_code
_entity_poly.pdbx_strand_id
1 'polypeptide(L)'
;LLHHLDAAGFSALVENVVAETARVWAFNRERGPGVQIAIDGQISNWVLPQGAGRAVYLDTSTPIFRKHGQEQLDPELFLKNTPSFLRWLARMFFLDEVMTRYYDPRRVAVDLAANLYKEQRPELVAPALSVINRVLPAGEEGISEREAASYYRLDRTIWSSYLALRRLDRFLTTRVFHQRYEFILPGRIRR
;
A
#
# COMPACT_ATOMS: atom_id res chain seq x y z
N LEU A 1 16.98 -5.54 -6.23
CA LEU A 1 16.20 -4.49 -5.55
C LEU A 1 16.14 -3.26 -6.46
N LEU A 2 15.09 -2.43 -6.32
CA LEU A 2 14.79 -1.28 -7.19
C LEU A 2 16.02 -0.37 -7.48
N HIS A 3 16.83 -0.12 -6.47
CA HIS A 3 18.02 0.75 -6.58
C HIS A 3 19.16 0.17 -7.44
N HIS A 4 19.11 -1.10 -7.79
CA HIS A 4 20.11 -1.78 -8.61
C HIS A 4 19.64 -2.07 -10.03
N LEU A 5 18.39 -1.69 -10.37
CA LEU A 5 17.84 -1.89 -11.70
C LEU A 5 18.21 -0.73 -12.61
N ASP A 6 18.60 -1.05 -13.82
CA ASP A 6 18.65 -0.10 -14.92
C ASP A 6 17.23 0.21 -15.45
N ALA A 7 17.11 1.09 -16.42
CA ALA A 7 15.82 1.49 -16.97
C ALA A 7 15.03 0.32 -17.57
N ALA A 8 15.72 -0.62 -18.22
CA ALA A 8 15.07 -1.78 -18.83
C ALA A 8 14.56 -2.76 -17.77
N GLY A 9 15.39 -3.06 -16.76
CA GLY A 9 15.00 -3.91 -15.63
C GLY A 9 13.89 -3.32 -14.79
N PHE A 10 13.87 -1.99 -14.63
CA PHE A 10 12.77 -1.28 -13.96
C PHE A 10 11.47 -1.40 -14.77
N SER A 11 11.51 -1.14 -16.08
CA SER A 11 10.32 -1.27 -16.94
C SER A 11 9.75 -2.68 -16.88
N ALA A 12 10.63 -3.70 -16.99
CA ALA A 12 10.24 -5.10 -16.88
C ALA A 12 9.61 -5.43 -15.52
N LEU A 13 10.14 -4.88 -14.41
CA LEU A 13 9.54 -5.05 -13.09
C LEU A 13 8.13 -4.46 -13.03
N VAL A 14 7.96 -3.21 -13.45
CA VAL A 14 6.65 -2.54 -13.42
C VAL A 14 5.65 -3.26 -14.31
N GLU A 15 6.03 -3.66 -15.53
CA GLU A 15 5.17 -4.43 -16.44
C GLU A 15 4.71 -5.75 -15.81
N ASN A 16 5.62 -6.45 -15.15
CA ASN A 16 5.30 -7.69 -14.44
C ASN A 16 4.34 -7.43 -13.26
N VAL A 17 4.61 -6.42 -12.42
CA VAL A 17 3.75 -6.08 -11.28
C VAL A 17 2.35 -5.71 -11.76
N VAL A 18 2.24 -4.88 -12.78
CA VAL A 18 0.95 -4.47 -13.37
C VAL A 18 0.21 -5.66 -13.98
N ALA A 19 0.92 -6.57 -14.66
CA ALA A 19 0.31 -7.78 -15.21
C ALA A 19 -0.23 -8.72 -14.10
N GLU A 20 0.50 -8.89 -12.99
CA GLU A 20 0.05 -9.72 -11.88
C GLU A 20 -1.15 -9.08 -11.15
N THR A 21 -1.14 -7.77 -10.93
CA THR A 21 -2.29 -7.07 -10.34
C THR A 21 -3.52 -7.15 -11.25
N ALA A 22 -3.35 -7.02 -12.58
CA ALA A 22 -4.43 -7.18 -13.54
C ALA A 22 -5.06 -8.59 -13.51
N ARG A 23 -4.27 -9.64 -13.22
CA ARG A 23 -4.80 -11.01 -13.02
C ARG A 23 -5.69 -11.11 -11.78
N VAL A 24 -5.32 -10.45 -10.69
CA VAL A 24 -6.15 -10.39 -9.48
C VAL A 24 -7.50 -9.73 -9.79
N TRP A 25 -7.48 -8.63 -10.54
CA TRP A 25 -8.73 -7.95 -10.92
C TRP A 25 -9.57 -8.76 -11.92
N ALA A 26 -8.95 -9.46 -12.86
CA ALA A 26 -9.66 -10.39 -13.73
C ALA A 26 -10.35 -11.48 -12.91
N PHE A 27 -9.63 -12.11 -11.97
CA PHE A 27 -10.19 -13.09 -11.04
C PHE A 27 -11.38 -12.52 -10.26
N ASN A 28 -11.26 -11.32 -9.72
CA ASN A 28 -12.35 -10.68 -8.96
C ASN A 28 -13.59 -10.43 -9.83
N ARG A 29 -13.42 -10.04 -11.09
CA ARG A 29 -14.54 -9.88 -12.04
C ARG A 29 -15.23 -11.21 -12.36
N GLU A 30 -14.45 -12.26 -12.60
CA GLU A 30 -14.98 -13.59 -12.93
C GLU A 30 -15.73 -14.23 -11.77
N ARG A 31 -15.25 -14.06 -10.55
CA ARG A 31 -15.84 -14.65 -9.33
C ARG A 31 -16.96 -13.78 -8.75
N GLY A 32 -17.05 -12.52 -9.15
CA GLY A 32 -18.04 -11.59 -8.63
C GLY A 32 -17.98 -11.47 -7.10
N PRO A 33 -19.13 -11.36 -6.42
CA PRO A 33 -19.16 -11.18 -4.96
C PRO A 33 -18.84 -12.46 -4.18
N GLY A 34 -18.68 -13.62 -4.85
CA GLY A 34 -18.40 -14.88 -4.19
C GLY A 34 -17.07 -14.88 -3.43
N VAL A 35 -16.00 -14.49 -4.12
CA VAL A 35 -14.66 -14.28 -3.54
C VAL A 35 -13.98 -13.12 -4.24
N GLN A 36 -13.46 -12.18 -3.47
CA GLN A 36 -12.66 -11.06 -3.96
C GLN A 36 -11.34 -11.01 -3.20
N ILE A 37 -10.25 -10.86 -3.92
CA ILE A 37 -8.89 -10.74 -3.37
C ILE A 37 -8.45 -9.29 -3.50
N ALA A 38 -7.89 -8.74 -2.43
CA ALA A 38 -7.21 -7.45 -2.43
C ALA A 38 -5.70 -7.64 -2.61
N ILE A 39 -5.05 -6.63 -3.15
CA ILE A 39 -3.59 -6.64 -3.32
C ILE A 39 -3.03 -5.25 -3.03
N ASP A 40 -1.98 -5.21 -2.20
CA ASP A 40 -1.18 -4.01 -2.01
C ASP A 40 -0.18 -3.89 -3.17
N GLY A 41 -0.38 -2.88 -4.00
CA GLY A 41 0.42 -2.64 -5.20
C GLY A 41 1.82 -2.06 -4.95
N GLN A 42 2.23 -1.82 -3.71
CA GLN A 42 3.51 -1.18 -3.43
C GLN A 42 4.67 -1.96 -4.04
N ILE A 43 5.55 -1.25 -4.78
CA ILE A 43 6.67 -1.87 -5.51
C ILE A 43 7.62 -2.64 -4.59
N SER A 44 7.75 -2.22 -3.32
CA SER A 44 8.55 -2.87 -2.29
C SER A 44 8.06 -4.28 -1.93
N ASN A 45 6.81 -4.62 -2.24
CA ASN A 45 6.23 -5.92 -1.99
C ASN A 45 6.52 -6.95 -3.10
N TRP A 46 7.28 -6.55 -4.12
CA TRP A 46 7.56 -7.38 -5.27
C TRP A 46 9.05 -7.62 -5.48
N VAL A 47 9.36 -8.80 -5.95
CA VAL A 47 10.71 -9.17 -6.42
C VAL A 47 10.61 -9.81 -7.80
N LEU A 48 11.58 -9.48 -8.65
CA LEU A 48 11.80 -10.16 -9.92
C LEU A 48 13.06 -11.05 -9.76
N PRO A 49 12.90 -12.37 -9.52
CA PRO A 49 14.04 -13.25 -9.40
C PRO A 49 14.79 -13.34 -10.73
N GLN A 50 16.12 -13.48 -10.67
CA GLN A 50 16.94 -13.66 -11.88
C GLN A 50 16.50 -14.92 -12.63
N GLY A 51 16.25 -14.76 -13.94
CA GLY A 51 15.80 -15.86 -14.80
C GLY A 51 14.32 -16.24 -14.64
N ALA A 52 13.59 -15.66 -13.70
CA ALA A 52 12.15 -15.84 -13.59
C ALA A 52 11.46 -14.81 -14.48
N GLY A 53 10.64 -15.23 -15.42
CA GLY A 53 9.86 -14.33 -16.29
C GLY A 53 8.70 -13.62 -15.61
N ARG A 54 8.55 -13.73 -14.27
CA ARG A 54 7.42 -13.19 -13.49
C ARG A 54 7.88 -12.58 -12.18
N ALA A 55 7.25 -11.48 -11.81
CA ALA A 55 7.39 -10.91 -10.46
C ALA A 55 6.69 -11.81 -9.42
N VAL A 56 7.28 -11.88 -8.23
CA VAL A 56 6.75 -12.61 -7.08
C VAL A 56 6.32 -11.62 -6.01
N TYR A 57 5.10 -11.76 -5.54
CA TYR A 57 4.57 -10.98 -4.42
C TYR A 57 5.04 -11.57 -3.10
N LEU A 58 5.59 -10.75 -2.23
CA LEU A 58 6.22 -11.19 -0.97
C LEU A 58 5.35 -11.00 0.26
N ASP A 59 4.49 -9.96 0.28
CA ASP A 59 3.66 -9.67 1.45
C ASP A 59 2.40 -10.55 1.50
N THR A 60 2.61 -11.78 1.90
CA THR A 60 1.54 -12.79 2.08
C THR A 60 1.14 -12.98 3.54
N SER A 61 1.72 -12.19 4.45
CA SER A 61 1.50 -12.32 5.90
C SER A 61 0.10 -11.87 6.34
N THR A 62 -0.52 -10.98 5.55
CA THR A 62 -1.82 -10.39 5.88
C THR A 62 -2.74 -10.47 4.66
N PRO A 63 -3.22 -11.67 4.29
CA PRO A 63 -4.06 -11.84 3.12
C PRO A 63 -5.40 -11.14 3.32
N ILE A 64 -5.67 -10.13 2.48
CA ILE A 64 -6.93 -9.39 2.49
C ILE A 64 -7.83 -10.00 1.42
N PHE A 65 -8.97 -10.55 1.83
CA PHE A 65 -9.95 -11.08 0.90
C PHE A 65 -11.37 -11.04 1.49
N ARG A 66 -12.36 -10.94 0.61
CA ARG A 66 -13.77 -10.98 0.94
C ARG A 66 -14.38 -12.27 0.43
N LYS A 67 -15.30 -12.80 1.22
CA LYS A 67 -16.18 -13.92 0.83
C LYS A 67 -17.64 -13.49 1.00
N HIS A 68 -18.40 -13.55 -0.08
CA HIS A 68 -19.78 -13.06 -0.11
C HIS A 68 -19.91 -11.61 0.41
N GLY A 69 -18.97 -10.74 0.04
CA GLY A 69 -18.93 -9.34 0.46
C GLY A 69 -18.45 -9.11 1.90
N GLN A 70 -18.16 -10.16 2.67
CA GLN A 70 -17.67 -10.04 4.05
C GLN A 70 -16.14 -10.16 4.10
N GLU A 71 -15.50 -9.20 4.73
CA GLU A 71 -14.05 -9.22 4.98
C GLU A 71 -13.68 -10.41 5.87
N GLN A 72 -12.67 -11.18 5.47
CA GLN A 72 -12.23 -12.36 6.22
C GLN A 72 -11.07 -12.06 7.16
N LEU A 73 -10.34 -10.97 6.94
CA LEU A 73 -9.34 -10.49 7.88
C LEU A 73 -10.03 -9.67 8.98
N ASP A 74 -9.72 -9.97 10.24
CA ASP A 74 -10.21 -9.17 11.37
C ASP A 74 -9.62 -7.76 11.30
N PRO A 75 -10.45 -6.73 11.03
CA PRO A 75 -9.98 -5.36 10.93
C PRO A 75 -9.34 -4.82 12.22
N GLU A 76 -9.68 -5.40 13.39
CA GLU A 76 -9.11 -5.02 14.68
C GLU A 76 -7.60 -5.27 14.74
N LEU A 77 -7.06 -6.17 13.89
CA LEU A 77 -5.61 -6.39 13.80
C LEU A 77 -4.85 -5.11 13.44
N PHE A 78 -5.42 -4.27 12.57
CA PHE A 78 -4.83 -2.98 12.18
C PHE A 78 -4.86 -1.98 13.33
N LEU A 79 -5.84 -2.09 14.24
CA LEU A 79 -6.00 -1.19 15.37
C LEU A 79 -5.15 -1.58 16.59
N LYS A 80 -4.63 -2.80 16.65
CA LYS A 80 -3.79 -3.25 17.79
C LYS A 80 -2.58 -2.35 18.01
N ASN A 81 -2.00 -1.84 16.92
CA ASN A 81 -0.84 -0.94 16.96
C ASN A 81 -1.20 0.55 17.05
N THR A 82 -2.50 0.87 17.10
CA THR A 82 -2.96 2.25 17.20
C THR A 82 -3.00 2.68 18.67
N PRO A 83 -2.53 3.90 19.00
CA PRO A 83 -2.67 4.45 20.33
C PRO A 83 -4.10 4.32 20.86
N SER A 84 -4.25 3.92 22.14
CA SER A 84 -5.55 3.55 22.72
C SER A 84 -6.60 4.65 22.60
N PHE A 85 -6.21 5.91 22.77
CA PHE A 85 -7.09 7.07 22.66
C PHE A 85 -7.50 7.41 21.21
N LEU A 86 -6.80 6.84 20.21
CA LEU A 86 -7.13 7.04 18.80
C LEU A 86 -7.87 5.86 18.15
N ARG A 87 -8.00 4.72 18.84
CA ARG A 87 -8.60 3.52 18.24
C ARG A 87 -10.01 3.75 17.74
N TRP A 88 -10.82 4.46 18.50
CA TRP A 88 -12.20 4.76 18.11
C TRP A 88 -12.25 5.66 16.86
N LEU A 89 -11.35 6.66 16.77
CA LEU A 89 -11.24 7.55 15.62
C LEU A 89 -10.76 6.80 14.39
N ALA A 90 -9.73 5.96 14.55
CA ALA A 90 -9.20 5.12 13.48
C ALA A 90 -10.26 4.14 12.98
N ARG A 91 -11.04 3.52 13.87
CA ARG A 91 -12.15 2.64 13.51
C ARG A 91 -13.23 3.36 12.70
N MET A 92 -13.59 4.58 13.09
CA MET A 92 -14.67 5.32 12.48
C MET A 92 -14.32 5.92 11.11
N PHE A 93 -13.07 6.36 10.91
CA PHE A 93 -12.69 7.14 9.73
C PHE A 93 -11.66 6.46 8.81
N PHE A 94 -10.88 5.50 9.30
CA PHE A 94 -9.78 4.95 8.52
C PHE A 94 -9.95 3.49 8.14
N LEU A 95 -10.65 2.70 8.93
CA LEU A 95 -10.67 1.27 8.75
C LEU A 95 -11.31 0.85 7.43
N ASP A 96 -12.49 1.37 7.14
CA ASP A 96 -13.19 1.07 5.87
C ASP A 96 -12.41 1.58 4.66
N GLU A 97 -11.83 2.77 4.75
CA GLU A 97 -11.02 3.35 3.67
C GLU A 97 -9.78 2.48 3.39
N VAL A 98 -9.05 2.06 4.43
CA VAL A 98 -7.87 1.20 4.27
C VAL A 98 -8.26 -0.17 3.72
N MET A 99 -9.34 -0.75 4.23
CA MET A 99 -9.77 -2.09 3.80
C MET A 99 -10.33 -2.10 2.38
N THR A 100 -11.00 -1.04 1.92
CA THR A 100 -11.63 -1.00 0.60
C THR A 100 -10.68 -0.61 -0.52
N ARG A 101 -9.68 0.21 -0.26
CA ARG A 101 -8.78 0.74 -1.30
C ARG A 101 -8.02 -0.34 -2.07
N TYR A 102 -7.65 -1.43 -1.41
CA TYR A 102 -6.90 -2.53 -2.02
C TYR A 102 -7.74 -3.41 -2.98
N TYR A 103 -9.07 -3.21 -3.00
CA TYR A 103 -9.97 -3.85 -3.97
C TYR A 103 -10.23 -2.96 -5.19
N ASP A 104 -9.82 -1.70 -5.14
CA ASP A 104 -10.02 -0.73 -6.23
C ASP A 104 -8.78 -0.69 -7.13
N PRO A 105 -8.91 -1.12 -8.42
CA PRO A 105 -7.79 -1.16 -9.36
C PRO A 105 -7.07 0.18 -9.52
N ARG A 106 -7.84 1.27 -9.60
CA ARG A 106 -7.27 2.59 -9.81
C ARG A 106 -6.51 3.08 -8.58
N ARG A 107 -7.06 2.87 -7.38
CA ARG A 107 -6.40 3.26 -6.11
C ARG A 107 -5.10 2.48 -5.91
N VAL A 108 -5.09 1.18 -6.21
CA VAL A 108 -3.87 0.36 -6.16
C VAL A 108 -2.83 0.86 -7.16
N ALA A 109 -3.25 1.23 -8.37
CA ALA A 109 -2.37 1.78 -9.40
C ALA A 109 -1.77 3.14 -9.01
N VAL A 110 -2.56 4.03 -8.39
CA VAL A 110 -2.07 5.31 -7.83
C VAL A 110 -1.06 5.06 -6.71
N ASP A 111 -1.33 4.12 -5.82
CA ASP A 111 -0.43 3.77 -4.71
C ASP A 111 0.90 3.18 -5.24
N LEU A 112 0.85 2.31 -6.26
CA LEU A 112 2.03 1.79 -6.94
C LEU A 112 2.93 2.92 -7.49
N ALA A 113 2.35 3.89 -8.19
CA ALA A 113 3.09 5.02 -8.72
C ALA A 113 3.63 5.94 -7.60
N ALA A 114 2.82 6.21 -6.58
CA ALA A 114 3.19 7.04 -5.43
C ALA A 114 4.29 6.40 -4.57
N ASN A 115 4.36 5.07 -4.53
CA ASN A 115 5.39 4.34 -3.80
C ASN A 115 6.81 4.64 -4.31
N LEU A 116 6.98 5.01 -5.58
CA LEU A 116 8.28 5.41 -6.14
C LEU A 116 8.84 6.67 -5.48
N TYR A 117 7.99 7.61 -5.04
CA TYR A 117 8.43 8.74 -4.22
C TYR A 117 8.92 8.29 -2.84
N LYS A 118 8.26 7.30 -2.26
CA LYS A 118 8.65 6.69 -0.96
C LYS A 118 10.00 5.97 -1.08
N GLU A 119 10.24 5.31 -2.20
CA GLU A 119 11.50 4.66 -2.53
C GLU A 119 12.62 5.63 -2.97
N GLN A 120 12.36 6.96 -2.93
CA GLN A 120 13.32 8.01 -3.33
C GLN A 120 13.74 7.93 -4.81
N ARG A 121 12.84 7.48 -5.68
CA ARG A 121 13.06 7.32 -7.11
C ARG A 121 11.97 8.09 -7.92
N PRO A 122 11.83 9.41 -7.69
CA PRO A 122 10.79 10.21 -8.36
C PRO A 122 10.92 10.21 -9.91
N GLU A 123 12.14 10.06 -10.42
CA GLU A 123 12.41 10.01 -11.85
C GLU A 123 11.80 8.78 -12.54
N LEU A 124 11.43 7.77 -11.78
CA LEU A 124 10.79 6.56 -12.29
C LEU A 124 9.26 6.65 -12.35
N VAL A 125 8.66 7.73 -11.83
CA VAL A 125 7.20 7.88 -11.79
C VAL A 125 6.61 8.00 -13.19
N ALA A 126 7.15 8.88 -14.05
CA ALA A 126 6.65 9.05 -15.41
C ALA A 126 6.78 7.76 -16.25
N PRO A 127 7.93 7.06 -16.26
CA PRO A 127 8.03 5.74 -16.91
C PRO A 127 7.03 4.72 -16.37
N ALA A 128 6.84 4.64 -15.05
CA ALA A 128 5.87 3.71 -14.46
C ALA A 128 4.44 4.04 -14.88
N LEU A 129 4.05 5.30 -14.84
CA LEU A 129 2.71 5.73 -15.28
C LEU A 129 2.43 5.42 -16.74
N SER A 130 3.44 5.48 -17.62
CA SER A 130 3.28 5.09 -19.01
C SER A 130 2.90 3.61 -19.18
N VAL A 131 3.37 2.74 -18.27
CA VAL A 131 3.02 1.31 -18.25
C VAL A 131 1.65 1.12 -17.60
N ILE A 132 1.45 1.69 -16.41
CA ILE A 132 0.24 1.57 -15.58
C ILE A 132 -1.00 1.99 -16.37
N ASN A 133 -0.95 3.17 -17.01
CA ASN A 133 -2.09 3.75 -17.72
C ASN A 133 -2.53 2.92 -18.95
N ARG A 134 -1.66 2.07 -19.48
CA ARG A 134 -2.03 1.15 -20.60
C ARG A 134 -2.89 -0.02 -20.14
N VAL A 135 -2.88 -0.33 -18.84
CA VAL A 135 -3.50 -1.55 -18.27
C VAL A 135 -4.68 -1.22 -17.35
N LEU A 136 -4.94 0.07 -17.10
CA LEU A 136 -6.13 0.48 -16.37
C LEU A 136 -7.41 -0.05 -17.07
N PRO A 137 -8.45 -0.37 -16.29
CA PRO A 137 -9.73 -0.78 -16.85
C PRO A 137 -10.26 0.23 -17.85
N ALA A 138 -10.94 -0.26 -18.90
CA ALA A 138 -11.56 0.61 -19.90
C ALA A 138 -12.56 1.57 -19.25
N GLY A 139 -12.43 2.86 -19.58
CA GLY A 139 -13.25 3.94 -19.01
C GLY A 139 -12.65 4.64 -17.80
N GLU A 140 -11.55 4.12 -17.25
CA GLU A 140 -10.80 4.82 -16.19
C GLU A 140 -9.94 5.94 -16.78
N GLU A 141 -9.95 7.11 -16.13
CA GLU A 141 -9.07 8.21 -16.47
C GLU A 141 -7.61 7.87 -16.14
N GLY A 142 -6.68 8.22 -17.02
CA GLY A 142 -5.25 8.00 -16.79
C GLY A 142 -4.74 8.73 -15.55
N ILE A 143 -3.86 8.07 -14.81
CA ILE A 143 -3.21 8.63 -13.62
C ILE A 143 -2.12 9.60 -14.04
N SER A 144 -2.14 10.82 -13.50
CA SER A 144 -1.11 11.83 -13.74
C SER A 144 -0.03 11.81 -12.66
N GLU A 145 1.16 12.33 -12.98
CA GLU A 145 2.24 12.53 -12.00
C GLU A 145 1.79 13.43 -10.84
N ARG A 146 0.98 14.45 -11.14
CA ARG A 146 0.42 15.34 -10.12
C ARG A 146 -0.46 14.60 -9.12
N GLU A 147 -1.26 13.66 -9.61
CA GLU A 147 -2.13 12.83 -8.77
C GLU A 147 -1.28 11.91 -7.88
N ALA A 148 -0.32 11.19 -8.44
CA ALA A 148 0.60 10.33 -7.68
C ALA A 148 1.40 11.12 -6.63
N ALA A 149 1.90 12.31 -6.98
CA ALA A 149 2.61 13.18 -6.04
C ALA A 149 1.69 13.73 -4.94
N SER A 150 0.43 14.04 -5.25
CA SER A 150 -0.55 14.51 -4.26
C SER A 150 -0.94 13.41 -3.29
N TYR A 151 -1.15 12.19 -3.79
CA TYR A 151 -1.38 11.02 -2.98
C TYR A 151 -0.21 10.75 -2.03
N TYR A 152 1.02 10.76 -2.54
CA TYR A 152 2.22 10.58 -1.71
C TYR A 152 2.33 11.63 -0.60
N ARG A 153 2.07 12.91 -0.89
CA ARG A 153 2.10 13.97 0.13
C ARG A 153 1.07 13.75 1.23
N LEU A 154 -0.13 13.33 0.86
CA LEU A 154 -1.19 13.00 1.82
C LEU A 154 -0.78 11.80 2.68
N ASP A 155 -0.36 10.71 2.06
CA ASP A 155 0.12 9.49 2.76
C ASP A 155 1.27 9.81 3.72
N ARG A 156 2.26 10.55 3.26
CA ARG A 156 3.38 11.02 4.11
C ARG A 156 2.90 11.82 5.31
N THR A 157 1.93 12.70 5.12
CA THR A 157 1.37 13.54 6.20
C THR A 157 0.64 12.67 7.21
N ILE A 158 -0.20 11.73 6.75
CA ILE A 158 -0.92 10.78 7.61
C ILE A 158 0.08 9.96 8.45
N TRP A 159 1.07 9.35 7.81
CA TRP A 159 2.07 8.54 8.52
C TRP A 159 2.94 9.35 9.49
N SER A 160 3.33 10.58 9.12
CA SER A 160 4.09 11.47 10.00
C SER A 160 3.29 11.86 11.23
N SER A 161 2.02 12.19 11.05
CA SER A 161 1.09 12.51 12.15
C SER A 161 0.85 11.31 13.05
N TYR A 162 0.63 10.14 12.47
CA TYR A 162 0.48 8.90 13.21
C TYR A 162 1.72 8.56 14.07
N LEU A 163 2.92 8.70 13.52
CA LEU A 163 4.16 8.50 14.26
C LEU A 163 4.36 9.53 15.38
N ALA A 164 3.97 10.79 15.15
CA ALA A 164 4.02 11.84 16.18
C ALA A 164 3.08 11.50 17.35
N LEU A 165 1.85 11.07 17.04
CA LEU A 165 0.88 10.63 18.04
C LEU A 165 1.35 9.38 18.80
N ARG A 166 1.98 8.43 18.13
CA ARG A 166 2.57 7.27 18.82
C ARG A 166 3.75 7.65 19.75
N ARG A 167 4.54 8.66 19.38
CA ARG A 167 5.58 9.19 20.26
C ARG A 167 4.99 9.87 21.50
N LEU A 168 3.89 10.61 21.32
CA LEU A 168 3.14 11.20 22.41
C LEU A 168 2.56 10.12 23.34
N ASP A 169 1.93 9.10 22.78
CA ASP A 169 1.38 7.96 23.52
C ASP A 169 2.48 7.25 24.33
N ARG A 170 3.64 7.02 23.73
CA ARG A 170 4.80 6.48 24.45
C ARG A 170 5.23 7.38 25.61
N PHE A 171 5.30 8.69 25.38
CA PHE A 171 5.68 9.64 26.43
C PHE A 171 4.69 9.60 27.59
N LEU A 172 3.39 9.66 27.31
CA LEU A 172 2.33 9.58 28.32
C LEU A 172 2.39 8.26 29.09
N THR A 173 2.46 7.14 28.37
CA THR A 173 2.51 5.80 28.98
C THR A 173 3.72 5.63 29.90
N THR A 174 4.92 6.07 29.45
CA THR A 174 6.15 5.81 30.20
C THR A 174 6.46 6.85 31.25
N ARG A 175 6.16 8.13 31.01
CA ARG A 175 6.56 9.25 31.87
C ARG A 175 5.46 9.75 32.80
N VAL A 176 4.20 9.62 32.38
CA VAL A 176 3.05 10.07 33.17
C VAL A 176 2.41 8.91 33.91
N PHE A 177 2.14 7.81 33.23
CA PHE A 177 1.48 6.65 33.83
C PHE A 177 2.46 5.61 34.39
N HIS A 178 3.77 5.79 34.17
CA HIS A 178 4.82 4.87 34.63
C HIS A 178 4.61 3.41 34.22
N GLN A 179 4.01 3.20 33.05
CA GLN A 179 3.73 1.89 32.48
C GLN A 179 4.76 1.54 31.38
N ARG A 180 4.94 0.24 31.16
CA ARG A 180 5.78 -0.23 30.05
C ARG A 180 5.11 0.04 28.71
N TYR A 181 5.86 0.61 27.76
CA TYR A 181 5.40 0.76 26.37
C TYR A 181 5.81 -0.47 25.56
N GLU A 182 4.84 -1.21 25.04
CA GLU A 182 5.08 -2.51 24.42
C GLU A 182 5.44 -2.43 22.93
N PHE A 183 5.29 -1.26 22.32
CA PHE A 183 5.51 -1.11 20.89
C PHE A 183 6.89 -0.55 20.57
N ILE A 184 7.53 -1.13 19.54
CA ILE A 184 8.76 -0.59 18.96
C ILE A 184 8.39 0.57 18.04
N LEU A 185 8.95 1.75 18.28
CA LEU A 185 8.82 2.89 17.38
C LEU A 185 10.04 2.94 16.45
N PRO A 186 9.81 3.13 15.14
CA PRO A 186 10.91 3.32 14.22
C PRO A 186 11.72 4.56 14.59
N GLY A 187 13.02 4.51 14.34
CA GLY A 187 13.91 5.65 14.46
C GLY A 187 13.51 6.82 13.54
N ARG A 188 14.30 7.87 13.52
CA ARG A 188 14.08 8.96 12.56
C ARG A 188 14.39 8.46 11.15
N ILE A 189 13.37 8.30 10.34
CA ILE A 189 13.51 8.00 8.92
C ILE A 189 13.70 9.34 8.19
N ARG A 190 14.83 9.51 7.53
CA ARG A 190 15.03 10.62 6.60
C ARG A 190 14.33 10.24 5.29
N ARG A 191 13.21 10.87 5.02
CA ARG A 191 12.46 10.75 3.76
C ARG A 191 12.54 12.05 3.00
#